data_033a4e3848965ce10cfbe04faed66aea
#
_entry.id   033a4e3848965ce10cfbe04faed66aea
#
_cell.length_a   1.000
_cell.length_b   1.000
_cell.length_c   1.000
_cell.angle_alpha   90.00
_cell.angle_beta   90.00
_cell.angle_gamma   90.00
#
_symmetry.space_group_name_H-M   'P 1'
#
loop_
_entity.id
_entity.type
_entity.pdbx_description
1 polymer ?
#
loop_
_entity_poly.entity_id
_entity_poly.type
_entity_poly.pdbx_seq_one_letter_code
_entity_poly.pdbx_strand_id
1 'polypeptide(L)'
;TYSFISPTQYDKIRWPEDYQRRNSFKILNPLGEDTSIMRTTTLPSMLEILTRNYNYRNQDVKLYEVGRTYLPGGEDGLAIESKTLTLGAYGGDMDFYAMKGAIEAILQELRVKDVTFRIGSGLPEELSYHPGRFAEVWSGSDCLGWFGQIHPLVAKNYGVDAEFYCAELAMDELENAKGADPEYVP
;
A
#
# COMPACT_ATOMS: atom_id res chain seq x y z
N THR A 1 -1.86 6.71 10.36
CA THR A 1 -1.63 5.44 11.11
C THR A 1 -0.29 5.46 11.85
N TYR A 2 -0.02 4.45 12.67
CA TYR A 2 1.25 4.32 13.38
C TYR A 2 2.32 3.66 12.51
N SER A 3 3.59 4.07 12.69
CA SER A 3 4.74 3.45 12.01
C SER A 3 5.19 2.13 12.65
N PHE A 4 4.63 1.80 13.82
CA PHE A 4 4.96 0.60 14.58
C PHE A 4 3.84 -0.43 14.42
N ILE A 5 4.22 -1.67 14.15
CA ILE A 5 3.29 -2.78 13.95
C ILE A 5 3.76 -4.02 14.70
N SER A 6 2.89 -5.03 14.80
CA SER A 6 3.26 -6.38 15.22
C SER A 6 3.95 -7.15 14.09
N PRO A 7 4.96 -7.98 14.38
CA PRO A 7 5.52 -8.91 13.38
C PRO A 7 4.47 -9.83 12.74
N THR A 8 3.41 -10.18 13.49
CA THR A 8 2.32 -11.04 13.02
C THR A 8 1.47 -10.40 11.90
N GLN A 9 1.60 -9.10 11.70
CA GLN A 9 0.89 -8.43 10.62
C GLN A 9 1.32 -8.94 9.23
N TYR A 10 2.58 -9.33 9.08
CA TYR A 10 3.08 -9.90 7.83
C TYR A 10 2.44 -11.26 7.52
N ASP A 11 2.15 -12.07 8.54
CA ASP A 11 1.42 -13.33 8.38
C ASP A 11 -0.03 -13.06 7.94
N LYS A 12 -0.67 -12.05 8.56
CA LYS A 12 -2.05 -11.66 8.18
C LYS A 12 -2.16 -11.27 6.72
N ILE A 13 -1.18 -10.55 6.17
CA ILE A 13 -1.14 -10.16 4.76
C ILE A 13 -0.53 -11.24 3.85
N ARG A 14 -0.21 -12.42 4.39
CA ARG A 14 0.27 -13.60 3.67
C ARG A 14 1.67 -13.46 3.04
N TRP A 15 2.52 -12.60 3.56
CA TRP A 15 3.91 -12.56 3.11
C TRP A 15 4.68 -13.79 3.56
N PRO A 16 5.49 -14.43 2.69
CA PRO A 16 6.32 -15.58 3.04
C PRO A 16 7.28 -15.25 4.19
N GLU A 17 7.60 -16.26 5.02
CA GLU A 17 8.49 -16.06 6.17
C GLU A 17 9.90 -15.61 5.77
N ASP A 18 10.39 -16.09 4.63
CA ASP A 18 11.70 -15.77 4.06
C ASP A 18 11.73 -14.48 3.23
N TYR A 19 10.60 -13.76 3.15
CA TYR A 19 10.56 -12.52 2.38
C TYR A 19 11.39 -11.43 3.05
N GLN A 20 12.37 -10.89 2.32
CA GLN A 20 13.32 -9.89 2.85
C GLN A 20 12.67 -8.65 3.46
N ARG A 21 11.52 -8.21 2.93
CA ARG A 21 10.79 -7.06 3.49
C ARG A 21 10.15 -7.33 4.85
N ARG A 22 10.15 -8.57 5.35
CA ARG A 22 9.79 -8.87 6.74
C ARG A 22 10.92 -8.53 7.73
N ASN A 23 12.14 -8.30 7.25
CA ASN A 23 13.23 -7.80 8.07
C ASN A 23 12.94 -6.36 8.50
N SER A 24 12.46 -6.20 9.72
CA SER A 24 12.07 -4.90 10.27
C SER A 24 13.00 -4.49 11.40
N PHE A 25 13.21 -3.21 11.55
CA PHE A 25 13.86 -2.69 12.75
C PHE A 25 13.00 -2.99 13.98
N LYS A 26 13.63 -3.55 15.01
CA LYS A 26 12.97 -3.80 16.30
C LYS A 26 13.06 -2.55 17.17
N ILE A 27 11.97 -2.23 17.83
CA ILE A 27 11.92 -1.15 18.82
C ILE A 27 12.58 -1.65 20.10
N LEU A 28 13.53 -0.89 20.64
CA LEU A 28 14.27 -1.28 21.84
C LEU A 28 13.38 -1.41 23.07
N ASN A 29 12.41 -0.50 23.24
CA ASN A 29 11.49 -0.47 24.37
C ASN A 29 10.05 -0.33 23.85
N PRO A 30 9.47 -1.38 23.23
CA PRO A 30 8.12 -1.32 22.71
C PRO A 30 7.10 -1.26 23.85
N LEU A 31 5.98 -0.58 23.63
CA LEU A 31 4.85 -0.57 24.57
C LEU A 31 4.16 -1.92 24.68
N GLY A 32 4.27 -2.75 23.65
CA GLY A 32 3.72 -4.09 23.55
C GLY A 32 4.21 -4.78 22.29
N GLU A 33 3.92 -6.07 22.13
CA GLU A 33 4.31 -6.86 20.98
C GLU A 33 3.66 -6.37 19.68
N ASP A 34 2.47 -5.81 19.78
CA ASP A 34 1.68 -5.23 18.67
C ASP A 34 2.30 -3.96 18.09
N THR A 35 3.30 -3.36 18.74
CA THR A 35 4.02 -2.18 18.28
C THR A 35 5.54 -2.35 18.38
N SER A 36 6.02 -3.58 18.17
CA SER A 36 7.41 -3.96 18.47
C SER A 36 8.39 -3.78 17.31
N ILE A 37 7.89 -3.57 16.10
CA ILE A 37 8.73 -3.37 14.91
C ILE A 37 8.28 -2.16 14.08
N MET A 38 9.22 -1.60 13.33
CA MET A 38 8.93 -0.57 12.34
C MET A 38 8.40 -1.22 11.04
N ARG A 39 7.33 -0.65 10.47
CA ARG A 39 6.68 -1.19 9.28
C ARG A 39 7.54 -1.02 8.02
N THR A 40 7.56 -2.03 7.18
CA THR A 40 8.17 -2.02 5.84
C THR A 40 7.15 -1.87 4.72
N THR A 41 5.86 -1.89 5.04
CA THR A 41 4.71 -1.62 4.18
C THR A 41 3.61 -0.92 4.98
N THR A 42 2.80 -0.12 4.35
CA THR A 42 1.67 0.58 4.96
C THR A 42 0.37 -0.23 4.93
N LEU A 43 0.34 -1.30 4.13
CA LEU A 43 -0.86 -2.12 3.91
C LEU A 43 -1.51 -2.64 5.20
N PRO A 44 -0.78 -3.24 6.17
CA PRO A 44 -1.38 -3.71 7.41
C PRO A 44 -2.09 -2.60 8.20
N SER A 45 -1.46 -1.44 8.30
CA SER A 45 -2.01 -0.29 9.01
C SER A 45 -3.31 0.22 8.34
N MET A 46 -3.34 0.25 7.00
CA MET A 46 -4.55 0.61 6.25
C MET A 46 -5.66 -0.42 6.47
N LEU A 47 -5.33 -1.71 6.42
CA LEU A 47 -6.30 -2.79 6.65
C LEU A 47 -6.90 -2.73 8.06
N GLU A 48 -6.10 -2.39 9.08
CA GLU A 48 -6.61 -2.20 10.44
C GLU A 48 -7.62 -1.06 10.56
N ILE A 49 -7.35 0.08 9.88
CA ILE A 49 -8.29 1.21 9.88
C ILE A 49 -9.56 0.90 9.09
N LEU A 50 -9.45 0.25 7.93
CA LEU A 50 -10.61 -0.21 7.16
C LEU A 50 -11.44 -1.20 7.98
N THR A 51 -10.80 -2.17 8.64
CA THR A 51 -11.46 -3.14 9.52
C THR A 51 -12.17 -2.47 10.69
N ARG A 52 -11.55 -1.47 11.31
CA ARG A 52 -12.18 -0.69 12.38
C ARG A 52 -13.45 0.00 11.89
N ASN A 53 -13.38 0.66 10.73
CA ASN A 53 -14.55 1.31 10.13
C ASN A 53 -15.66 0.29 9.79
N TYR A 54 -15.29 -0.86 9.23
CA TYR A 54 -16.23 -1.94 8.95
C TYR A 54 -16.94 -2.43 10.22
N ASN A 55 -16.21 -2.62 11.31
CA ASN A 55 -16.76 -3.04 12.60
C ASN A 55 -17.68 -1.96 13.21
N TYR A 56 -17.44 -0.68 12.94
CA TYR A 56 -18.34 0.42 13.28
C TYR A 56 -19.55 0.56 12.33
N ARG A 57 -19.69 -0.37 11.37
CA ARG A 57 -20.80 -0.41 10.38
C ARG A 57 -20.85 0.79 9.44
N ASN A 58 -19.72 1.45 9.21
CA ASN A 58 -19.61 2.41 8.13
C ASN A 58 -19.73 1.64 6.80
N GLN A 59 -20.67 2.03 5.94
CA GLN A 59 -21.00 1.28 4.73
C GLN A 59 -20.05 1.61 3.57
N ASP A 60 -19.66 2.88 3.45
CA ASP A 60 -18.80 3.38 2.39
C ASP A 60 -17.59 4.09 3.00
N VAL A 61 -16.40 3.60 2.71
CA VAL A 61 -15.17 4.16 3.25
C VAL A 61 -14.14 4.31 2.14
N LYS A 62 -13.57 5.51 2.03
CA LYS A 62 -12.48 5.85 1.12
C LYS A 62 -11.45 6.66 1.90
N LEU A 63 -10.26 6.11 2.07
CA LEU A 63 -9.19 6.68 2.88
C LEU A 63 -7.91 6.78 2.07
N TYR A 64 -7.05 7.72 2.45
CA TYR A 64 -5.67 7.74 2.00
C TYR A 64 -4.74 8.10 3.15
N GLU A 65 -3.50 7.71 3.00
CA GLU A 65 -2.41 8.06 3.92
C GLU A 65 -1.13 8.28 3.11
N VAL A 66 -0.39 9.34 3.41
CA VAL A 66 1.01 9.46 3.03
C VAL A 66 1.83 9.07 4.26
N GLY A 67 2.30 7.83 4.27
CA GLY A 67 3.03 7.24 5.39
C GLY A 67 4.48 6.96 5.05
N ARG A 68 5.29 6.69 6.08
CA ARG A 68 6.67 6.24 5.90
C ARG A 68 6.78 4.74 6.15
N THR A 69 7.67 4.12 5.39
CA THR A 69 8.15 2.74 5.58
C THR A 69 9.65 2.76 5.84
N TYR A 70 10.16 1.72 6.49
CA TYR A 70 11.51 1.67 7.03
C TYR A 70 12.16 0.33 6.67
N LEU A 71 13.00 0.32 5.64
CA LEU A 71 13.71 -0.87 5.20
C LEU A 71 15.12 -0.91 5.77
N PRO A 72 15.64 -2.08 6.17
CA PRO A 72 17.04 -2.23 6.51
C PRO A 72 17.92 -2.11 5.26
N GLY A 73 19.16 -1.71 5.43
CA GLY A 73 20.14 -1.63 4.34
C GLY A 73 20.65 -0.22 4.04
N GLY A 74 20.27 0.78 4.86
CA GLY A 74 20.86 2.11 4.79
C GLY A 74 22.30 2.14 5.28
N GLU A 75 23.00 3.24 5.00
CA GLU A 75 24.35 3.48 5.48
C GLU A 75 24.39 3.53 7.01
N ASP A 76 25.49 3.08 7.60
CA ASP A 76 25.70 3.04 9.06
C ASP A 76 24.63 2.27 9.86
N GLY A 77 23.92 1.33 9.21
CA GLY A 77 22.87 0.52 9.85
C GLY A 77 21.56 1.30 10.08
N LEU A 78 21.41 2.47 9.49
CA LEU A 78 20.17 3.23 9.52
C LEU A 78 19.10 2.62 8.58
N ALA A 79 17.86 3.03 8.79
CA ALA A 79 16.78 2.65 7.90
C ALA A 79 16.84 3.44 6.58
N ILE A 80 16.53 2.76 5.48
CA ILE A 80 16.10 3.43 4.25
C ILE A 80 14.65 3.83 4.47
N GLU A 81 14.39 5.12 4.62
CA GLU A 81 13.06 5.67 4.76
C GLU A 81 12.47 6.00 3.39
N SER A 82 11.27 5.50 3.11
CA SER A 82 10.54 5.82 1.89
C SER A 82 9.13 6.29 2.24
N LYS A 83 8.61 7.23 1.46
CA LYS A 83 7.21 7.67 1.58
C LYS A 83 6.33 6.84 0.65
N THR A 84 5.19 6.41 1.15
CA THR A 84 4.19 5.65 0.40
C THR A 84 2.85 6.35 0.48
N LEU A 85 2.23 6.62 -0.68
CA LEU A 85 0.82 6.96 -0.75
C LEU A 85 0.02 5.65 -0.74
N THR A 86 -0.79 5.49 0.27
CA THR A 86 -1.66 4.32 0.43
C THR A 86 -3.10 4.74 0.26
N LEU A 87 -3.82 4.06 -0.60
CA LEU A 87 -5.27 4.19 -0.72
C LEU A 87 -5.92 2.96 -0.12
N GLY A 88 -7.07 3.13 0.52
CA GLY A 88 -7.87 2.05 1.04
C GLY A 88 -9.35 2.36 0.96
N ALA A 89 -10.16 1.42 0.46
CA ALA A 89 -11.58 1.66 0.29
C ALA A 89 -12.39 0.37 0.32
N TYR A 90 -13.68 0.50 0.66
CA TYR A 90 -14.69 -0.54 0.50
C TYR A 90 -16.09 0.07 0.45
N GLY A 91 -17.05 -0.74 -0.01
CA GLY A 91 -18.47 -0.37 -0.02
C GLY A 91 -18.87 0.51 -1.20
N GLY A 92 -20.16 0.82 -1.30
CA GLY A 92 -20.70 1.61 -2.40
C GLY A 92 -20.36 1.03 -3.78
N ASP A 93 -19.90 1.91 -4.66
CA ASP A 93 -19.49 1.55 -6.03
C ASP A 93 -17.99 1.19 -6.12
N MET A 94 -17.35 0.89 -4.99
CA MET A 94 -15.93 0.55 -4.99
C MET A 94 -15.69 -0.84 -5.56
N ASP A 95 -14.97 -0.88 -6.66
CA ASP A 95 -14.47 -2.09 -7.30
C ASP A 95 -13.04 -1.88 -7.79
N PHE A 96 -12.49 -2.87 -8.48
CA PHE A 96 -11.15 -2.80 -9.06
C PHE A 96 -10.99 -1.61 -10.02
N TYR A 97 -12.00 -1.33 -10.84
CA TYR A 97 -11.96 -0.25 -11.83
C TYR A 97 -12.14 1.12 -11.19
N ALA A 98 -12.94 1.22 -10.14
CA ALA A 98 -13.08 2.45 -9.36
C ALA A 98 -11.75 2.82 -8.67
N MET A 99 -11.03 1.84 -8.10
CA MET A 99 -9.69 2.05 -7.54
C MET A 99 -8.70 2.43 -8.63
N LYS A 100 -8.72 1.76 -9.78
CA LYS A 100 -7.90 2.11 -10.94
C LYS A 100 -8.16 3.55 -11.38
N GLY A 101 -9.41 3.96 -11.51
CA GLY A 101 -9.79 5.32 -11.90
C GLY A 101 -9.30 6.39 -10.92
N ALA A 102 -9.31 6.10 -9.61
CA ALA A 102 -8.74 7.00 -8.60
C ALA A 102 -7.23 7.18 -8.80
N ILE A 103 -6.50 6.08 -9.09
CA ILE A 103 -5.07 6.13 -9.38
C ILE A 103 -4.81 6.88 -10.69
N GLU A 104 -5.58 6.62 -11.75
CA GLU A 104 -5.47 7.33 -13.01
C GLU A 104 -5.66 8.84 -12.84
N ALA A 105 -6.63 9.26 -12.01
CA ALA A 105 -6.84 10.67 -11.70
C ALA A 105 -5.63 11.31 -11.00
N ILE A 106 -5.01 10.62 -10.04
CA ILE A 106 -3.78 11.08 -9.37
C ILE A 106 -2.64 11.22 -10.38
N LEU A 107 -2.42 10.20 -11.22
CA LEU A 107 -1.34 10.20 -12.22
C LEU A 107 -1.55 11.29 -13.27
N GLN A 108 -2.80 11.53 -13.67
CA GLN A 108 -3.16 12.60 -14.60
C GLN A 108 -2.90 13.99 -13.99
N GLU A 109 -3.27 14.20 -12.72
CA GLU A 109 -3.01 15.47 -12.02
C GLU A 109 -1.50 15.73 -11.88
N LEU A 110 -0.73 14.69 -11.61
CA LEU A 110 0.74 14.73 -11.57
C LEU A 110 1.37 14.78 -12.97
N ARG A 111 0.57 14.65 -14.03
CA ARG A 111 1.03 14.64 -15.43
C ARG A 111 2.08 13.58 -15.71
N VAL A 112 1.97 12.44 -15.04
CA VAL A 112 2.84 11.29 -15.26
C VAL A 112 2.62 10.77 -16.68
N LYS A 113 3.73 10.54 -17.42
CA LYS A 113 3.71 10.06 -18.80
C LYS A 113 3.92 8.55 -18.87
N ASP A 114 3.60 7.97 -20.01
CA ASP A 114 3.86 6.57 -20.34
C ASP A 114 3.33 5.59 -19.30
N VAL A 115 2.15 5.92 -18.73
CA VAL A 115 1.48 5.11 -17.69
C VAL A 115 1.00 3.81 -18.32
N THR A 116 1.38 2.68 -17.70
CA THR A 116 0.88 1.35 -18.05
C THR A 116 0.48 0.60 -16.78
N PHE A 117 -0.57 -0.22 -16.91
CA PHE A 117 -0.98 -1.16 -15.88
C PHE A 117 -0.61 -2.56 -16.32
N ARG A 118 0.14 -3.29 -15.51
CA ARG A 118 0.66 -4.61 -15.85
C ARG A 118 0.10 -5.65 -14.89
N ILE A 119 -0.08 -6.86 -15.40
CA ILE A 119 -0.33 -8.02 -14.54
C ILE A 119 0.90 -8.20 -13.65
N GLY A 120 0.68 -8.66 -12.44
CA GLY A 120 1.74 -8.81 -11.46
C GLY A 120 2.93 -9.64 -11.95
N SER A 121 4.11 -9.29 -11.47
CA SER A 121 5.38 -9.91 -11.83
C SER A 121 5.76 -11.12 -10.94
N GLY A 122 4.86 -11.55 -10.05
CA GLY A 122 5.08 -12.66 -9.11
C GLY A 122 5.80 -12.23 -7.84
N LEU A 123 5.74 -10.95 -7.49
CA LEU A 123 6.29 -10.45 -6.24
C LEU A 123 5.49 -10.96 -5.03
N PRO A 124 6.14 -11.17 -3.87
CA PRO A 124 5.45 -11.63 -2.66
C PRO A 124 4.31 -10.72 -2.20
N GLU A 125 4.34 -9.43 -2.52
CA GLU A 125 3.27 -8.47 -2.24
C GLU A 125 1.94 -8.87 -2.87
N GLU A 126 1.96 -9.48 -4.05
CA GLU A 126 0.77 -9.94 -4.76
C GLU A 126 -0.06 -10.96 -3.94
N LEU A 127 0.58 -11.70 -3.05
CA LEU A 127 -0.09 -12.68 -2.19
C LEU A 127 -1.10 -12.03 -1.23
N SER A 128 -0.96 -10.74 -1.00
CA SER A 128 -1.91 -9.94 -0.21
C SER A 128 -3.18 -9.59 -0.99
N TYR A 129 -3.16 -9.74 -2.32
CA TYR A 129 -4.22 -9.33 -3.23
C TYR A 129 -4.88 -10.52 -3.93
N HIS A 130 -6.06 -10.29 -4.47
CA HIS A 130 -6.80 -11.28 -5.24
C HIS A 130 -6.11 -11.51 -6.60
N PRO A 131 -5.76 -12.75 -6.97
CA PRO A 131 -4.90 -13.04 -8.13
C PRO A 131 -5.48 -12.57 -9.48
N GLY A 132 -6.80 -12.41 -9.59
CA GLY A 132 -7.47 -11.91 -10.80
C GLY A 132 -7.83 -10.42 -10.74
N ARG A 133 -7.49 -9.71 -9.65
CA ARG A 133 -7.85 -8.30 -9.44
C ARG A 133 -6.69 -7.58 -8.76
N PHE A 134 -5.53 -7.65 -9.39
CA PHE A 134 -4.29 -7.01 -8.99
C PHE A 134 -3.60 -6.45 -10.22
N ALA A 135 -2.97 -5.29 -10.11
CA ALA A 135 -2.13 -4.72 -11.14
C ALA A 135 -1.01 -3.88 -10.54
N GLU A 136 0.11 -3.89 -11.23
CA GLU A 136 1.22 -2.96 -11.02
C GLU A 136 1.01 -1.70 -11.86
N VAL A 137 1.47 -0.57 -11.34
CA VAL A 137 1.42 0.75 -11.98
C VAL A 137 2.82 1.13 -12.41
N TRP A 138 3.01 1.43 -13.67
CA TRP A 138 4.32 1.76 -14.25
C TRP A 138 4.30 3.07 -15.02
N SER A 139 5.42 3.80 -14.98
CA SER A 139 5.75 4.91 -15.89
C SER A 139 7.00 4.54 -16.64
N GLY A 140 6.86 4.23 -17.94
CA GLY A 140 7.97 3.70 -18.73
C GLY A 140 8.53 2.41 -18.14
N SER A 141 9.77 2.46 -17.61
CA SER A 141 10.47 1.35 -16.95
C SER A 141 10.31 1.32 -15.44
N ASP A 142 9.77 2.37 -14.83
CA ASP A 142 9.77 2.57 -13.39
C ASP A 142 8.44 2.11 -12.79
N CYS A 143 8.52 1.21 -11.80
CA CYS A 143 7.36 0.73 -11.06
C CYS A 143 6.96 1.77 -10.01
N LEU A 144 5.80 2.38 -10.18
CA LEU A 144 5.26 3.37 -9.24
C LEU A 144 4.57 2.73 -8.04
N GLY A 145 4.22 1.45 -8.13
CA GLY A 145 3.51 0.72 -7.09
C GLY A 145 2.48 -0.26 -7.64
N TRP A 146 1.49 -0.59 -6.84
CA TRP A 146 0.48 -1.60 -7.16
C TRP A 146 -0.85 -1.31 -6.46
N PHE A 147 -1.89 -1.98 -6.96
CA PHE A 147 -3.23 -1.91 -6.38
C PHE A 147 -4.04 -3.16 -6.68
N GLY A 148 -5.09 -3.35 -5.93
CA GLY A 148 -6.02 -4.44 -6.19
C GLY A 148 -7.05 -4.65 -5.10
N GLN A 149 -7.89 -5.67 -5.33
CA GLN A 149 -8.74 -6.21 -4.28
C GLN A 149 -7.88 -7.00 -3.29
N ILE A 150 -8.09 -6.78 -2.02
CA ILE A 150 -7.45 -7.58 -0.97
C ILE A 150 -7.89 -9.04 -1.07
N HIS A 151 -6.94 -9.95 -0.92
CA HIS A 151 -7.22 -11.38 -1.00
C HIS A 151 -8.24 -11.79 0.06
N PRO A 152 -9.26 -12.62 -0.28
CA PRO A 152 -10.29 -13.04 0.68
C PRO A 152 -9.73 -13.67 1.97
N LEU A 153 -8.63 -14.43 1.88
CA LEU A 153 -7.97 -14.97 3.06
C LEU A 153 -7.33 -13.88 3.94
N VAL A 154 -6.81 -12.80 3.34
CA VAL A 154 -6.32 -11.64 4.09
C VAL A 154 -7.49 -10.95 4.79
N ALA A 155 -8.58 -10.66 4.08
CA ALA A 155 -9.78 -10.08 4.69
C ALA A 155 -10.26 -10.92 5.88
N LYS A 156 -10.28 -12.25 5.73
CA LYS A 156 -10.62 -13.19 6.81
C LYS A 156 -9.67 -13.11 8.00
N ASN A 157 -8.34 -12.93 7.76
CA ASN A 157 -7.36 -12.77 8.84
C ASN A 157 -7.59 -11.50 9.67
N TYR A 158 -8.27 -10.49 9.10
CA TYR A 158 -8.72 -9.29 9.77
C TYR A 158 -10.16 -9.39 10.30
N GLY A 159 -10.83 -10.54 10.13
CA GLY A 159 -12.20 -10.77 10.60
C GLY A 159 -13.26 -10.03 9.77
N VAL A 160 -12.98 -9.78 8.50
CA VAL A 160 -13.84 -9.01 7.60
C VAL A 160 -14.42 -9.92 6.52
N ASP A 161 -15.73 -9.77 6.27
CA ASP A 161 -16.47 -10.42 5.19
C ASP A 161 -16.96 -9.35 4.18
N ALA A 162 -16.00 -8.62 3.63
CA ALA A 162 -16.25 -7.59 2.61
C ALA A 162 -15.03 -7.48 1.68
N GLU A 163 -15.27 -6.97 0.47
CA GLU A 163 -14.21 -6.70 -0.49
C GLU A 163 -13.53 -5.38 -0.15
N PHE A 164 -12.28 -5.43 0.27
CA PHE A 164 -11.43 -4.26 0.44
C PHE A 164 -10.55 -4.07 -0.79
N TYR A 165 -10.32 -2.83 -1.16
CA TYR A 165 -9.44 -2.43 -2.25
C TYR A 165 -8.36 -1.51 -1.68
N CYS A 166 -7.10 -1.83 -1.98
CA CYS A 166 -5.96 -1.03 -1.52
C CYS A 166 -4.98 -0.77 -2.66
N ALA A 167 -4.25 0.32 -2.53
CA ALA A 167 -3.11 0.65 -3.36
C ALA A 167 -1.95 1.12 -2.49
N GLU A 168 -0.73 0.84 -2.91
CA GLU A 168 0.50 1.41 -2.37
C GLU A 168 1.31 1.98 -3.53
N LEU A 169 1.56 3.28 -3.53
CA LEU A 169 2.33 3.99 -4.54
C LEU A 169 3.55 4.65 -3.89
N ALA A 170 4.73 4.43 -4.45
CA ALA A 170 5.98 5.01 -3.99
C ALA A 170 6.00 6.51 -4.31
N MET A 171 6.03 7.36 -3.29
CA MET A 171 5.97 8.82 -3.47
C MET A 171 7.20 9.37 -4.17
N ASP A 172 8.38 8.81 -3.90
CA ASP A 172 9.61 9.25 -4.53
C ASP A 172 9.59 8.93 -6.04
N GLU A 173 9.05 7.77 -6.43
CA GLU A 173 8.86 7.39 -7.83
C GLU A 173 7.80 8.25 -8.53
N LEU A 174 6.71 8.57 -7.82
CA LEU A 174 5.69 9.49 -8.33
C LEU A 174 6.27 10.90 -8.55
N GLU A 175 7.12 11.38 -7.65
CA GLU A 175 7.76 12.69 -7.75
C GLU A 175 8.75 12.72 -8.92
N ASN A 176 9.53 11.65 -9.12
CA ASN A 176 10.44 11.50 -10.24
C ASN A 176 9.71 11.43 -11.60
N ALA A 177 8.56 10.77 -11.63
CA ALA A 177 7.72 10.61 -12.83
C ALA A 177 6.83 11.82 -13.13
N LYS A 178 6.73 12.79 -12.21
CA LYS A 178 5.89 13.98 -12.34
C LYS A 178 6.26 14.78 -13.59
N GLY A 179 5.25 15.15 -14.39
CA GLY A 179 5.42 16.05 -15.54
C GLY A 179 5.71 17.48 -15.12
N ALA A 180 6.27 18.26 -16.05
CA ALA A 180 6.51 19.69 -15.83
C ALA A 180 5.23 20.45 -15.50
N ASP A 181 5.32 21.46 -14.64
CA ASP A 181 4.19 22.33 -14.33
C ASP A 181 3.80 23.12 -15.58
N PRO A 182 2.50 23.40 -15.79
CA PRO A 182 2.06 24.15 -16.96
C PRO A 182 2.68 25.56 -16.94
N GLU A 183 3.35 25.91 -18.03
CA GLU A 183 3.86 27.25 -18.21
C GLU A 183 2.67 28.16 -18.59
N TYR A 184 2.45 29.22 -17.82
CA TYR A 184 1.43 30.20 -18.19
C TYR A 184 1.91 30.94 -19.46
N VAL A 185 1.20 30.73 -20.54
CA VAL A 185 1.38 31.54 -21.77
C VAL A 185 0.34 32.65 -21.71
N PRO A 186 0.75 33.92 -21.56
CA PRO A 186 -0.17 35.06 -21.46
C PRO A 186 -0.96 35.33 -22.75
#